data_5018f5e928e0ae85375113fbd1b3c508
#
_entry.id   5018f5e928e0ae85375113fbd1b3c508
#
_cell.length_a   1.000
_cell.length_b   1.000
_cell.length_c   1.000
_cell.angle_alpha   90.00
_cell.angle_beta   90.00
_cell.angle_gamma   90.00
#
_symmetry.space_group_name_H-M   'P 1'
#
loop_
_entity.id
_entity.type
_entity.pdbx_description
1 polymer ?
#
loop_
_entity_poly.entity_id
_entity_poly.type
_entity_poly.pdbx_seq_one_letter_code
_entity_poly.pdbx_strand_id
1 'polypeptide(L)'
;MRDDLFYDVDVIKVAIEDDISVPEMKAVVEEAHRQRLRVAAHAISTGSIQTAIDAGVDSIEHGNDATEEQLKQMREKGIFFDLTPTSYGGFFPRIFDASIVMSPGFRSRYDVGVEPHRQRYNSLVRRVLKSGVKFAAGSDMGWFYPGKTRGQATATRFPVLHDAGMPSLDVIRAITSNAAEMLGWQDRVGSVEPAKFADLVAVAGDPIADITELERVRFVMKDGQVVRNDLASP
;
A
#
# COMPACT_ATOMS: atom_id res chain seq x y z
N MET A 1 -19.79 -9.00 -6.23
CA MET A 1 -18.94 -10.20 -5.99
C MET A 1 -19.15 -11.34 -7.00
N ARG A 2 -20.36 -11.87 -7.25
CA ARG A 2 -20.52 -12.93 -8.28
C ARG A 2 -20.19 -12.45 -9.69
N ASP A 3 -20.52 -11.21 -10.01
CA ASP A 3 -20.17 -10.59 -11.30
C ASP A 3 -18.67 -10.33 -11.41
N ASP A 4 -17.99 -10.02 -10.29
CA ASP A 4 -16.54 -9.80 -10.27
C ASP A 4 -15.76 -11.08 -10.60
N LEU A 5 -16.26 -12.25 -10.22
CA LEU A 5 -15.70 -13.55 -10.59
C LEU A 5 -15.74 -13.81 -12.10
N PHE A 6 -16.71 -13.23 -12.79
CA PHE A 6 -16.79 -13.31 -14.25
C PHE A 6 -15.65 -12.56 -14.94
N TYR A 7 -15.09 -11.53 -14.27
CA TYR A 7 -13.99 -10.72 -14.77
C TYR A 7 -12.61 -11.18 -14.29
N ASP A 8 -12.52 -12.36 -13.69
CA ASP A 8 -11.24 -12.99 -13.25
C ASP A 8 -10.43 -12.07 -12.33
N VAL A 9 -11.09 -11.56 -11.28
CA VAL A 9 -10.43 -10.70 -10.28
C VAL A 9 -9.61 -11.52 -9.30
N ASP A 10 -8.49 -10.97 -8.81
CA ASP A 10 -7.59 -11.62 -7.86
C ASP A 10 -7.90 -11.26 -6.40
N VAL A 11 -8.50 -10.10 -6.14
CA VAL A 11 -8.77 -9.55 -4.81
C VAL A 11 -10.12 -8.84 -4.79
N ILE A 12 -10.87 -9.00 -3.71
CA ILE A 12 -12.07 -8.21 -3.43
C ILE A 12 -11.67 -7.02 -2.55
N LYS A 13 -11.87 -5.80 -3.03
CA LYS A 13 -11.65 -4.58 -2.25
C LYS A 13 -12.95 -4.08 -1.66
N VAL A 14 -12.95 -3.83 -0.35
CA VAL A 14 -14.08 -3.25 0.38
C VAL A 14 -13.64 -1.97 1.09
N ALA A 15 -14.43 -0.92 0.99
CA ALA A 15 -14.25 0.27 1.82
C ALA A 15 -15.11 0.11 3.09
N ILE A 16 -14.47 0.07 4.23
CA ILE A 16 -15.12 0.01 5.53
C ILE A 16 -15.05 1.41 6.14
N GLU A 17 -16.15 2.11 6.05
CA GLU A 17 -16.41 3.29 6.86
C GLU A 17 -17.12 2.84 8.16
N ASP A 18 -17.68 3.75 8.93
CA ASP A 18 -18.36 3.40 10.18
C ASP A 18 -19.80 2.85 9.95
N ASP A 19 -20.17 2.54 8.71
CA ASP A 19 -21.50 2.13 8.23
C ASP A 19 -21.64 0.62 7.94
N ILE A 20 -20.54 -0.14 7.93
CA ILE A 20 -20.55 -1.59 7.70
C ILE A 20 -20.38 -2.32 9.03
N SER A 21 -21.35 -3.19 9.35
CA SER A 21 -21.27 -4.02 10.54
C SER A 21 -20.37 -5.24 10.38
N VAL A 22 -19.89 -5.79 11.50
CA VAL A 22 -19.07 -7.03 11.49
C VAL A 22 -19.78 -8.20 10.82
N PRO A 23 -21.11 -8.48 11.03
CA PRO A 23 -21.80 -9.55 10.32
C PRO A 23 -21.84 -9.38 8.81
N GLU A 24 -22.08 -8.15 8.33
CA GLU A 24 -22.06 -7.86 6.89
C GLU A 24 -20.69 -8.10 6.27
N MET A 25 -19.64 -7.58 6.94
CA MET A 25 -18.28 -7.77 6.47
C MET A 25 -17.84 -9.23 6.52
N LYS A 26 -18.27 -10.02 7.52
CA LYS A 26 -18.05 -11.48 7.57
C LYS A 26 -18.67 -12.19 6.38
N ALA A 27 -19.89 -11.83 5.99
CA ALA A 27 -20.54 -12.44 4.84
C ALA A 27 -19.75 -12.20 3.53
N VAL A 28 -19.15 -11.01 3.38
CA VAL A 28 -18.26 -10.71 2.25
C VAL A 28 -16.99 -11.56 2.28
N VAL A 29 -16.34 -11.64 3.44
CA VAL A 29 -15.10 -12.41 3.63
C VAL A 29 -15.35 -13.90 3.38
N GLU A 30 -16.40 -14.48 3.95
CA GLU A 30 -16.77 -15.89 3.78
C GLU A 30 -17.05 -16.22 2.32
N GLU A 31 -17.78 -15.36 1.60
CA GLU A 31 -18.05 -15.58 0.18
C GLU A 31 -16.78 -15.46 -0.67
N ALA A 32 -15.91 -14.48 -0.40
CA ALA A 32 -14.64 -14.32 -1.10
C ALA A 32 -13.71 -15.53 -0.87
N HIS A 33 -13.52 -15.93 0.39
CA HIS A 33 -12.66 -17.06 0.75
C HIS A 33 -13.16 -18.39 0.18
N ARG A 34 -14.48 -18.58 0.08
CA ARG A 34 -15.07 -19.75 -0.58
C ARG A 34 -14.66 -19.83 -2.06
N GLN A 35 -14.43 -18.69 -2.69
CA GLN A 35 -13.95 -18.56 -4.07
C GLN A 35 -12.42 -18.49 -4.16
N ARG A 36 -11.70 -18.63 -3.03
CA ARG A 36 -10.25 -18.51 -2.92
C ARG A 36 -9.72 -17.11 -3.25
N LEU A 37 -10.57 -16.08 -3.13
CA LEU A 37 -10.19 -14.69 -3.29
C LEU A 37 -9.83 -14.08 -1.94
N ARG A 38 -8.84 -13.23 -1.93
CA ARG A 38 -8.47 -12.42 -0.76
C ARG A 38 -9.36 -11.20 -0.64
N VAL A 39 -9.49 -10.67 0.58
CA VAL A 39 -10.25 -9.46 0.87
C VAL A 39 -9.31 -8.39 1.41
N ALA A 40 -9.22 -7.27 0.71
CA ALA A 40 -8.50 -6.07 1.11
C ALA A 40 -9.50 -5.02 1.62
N ALA A 41 -9.32 -4.56 2.85
CA ALA A 41 -10.22 -3.61 3.49
C ALA A 41 -9.58 -2.23 3.59
N HIS A 42 -10.17 -1.21 2.94
CA HIS A 42 -9.91 0.18 3.30
C HIS A 42 -10.51 0.43 4.68
N ALA A 43 -9.68 0.71 5.68
CA ALA A 43 -10.11 1.00 7.04
C ALA A 43 -9.16 2.01 7.69
N ILE A 44 -9.67 3.16 8.10
CA ILE A 44 -8.86 4.27 8.61
C ILE A 44 -9.04 4.48 10.10
N SER A 45 -10.31 4.50 10.58
CA SER A 45 -10.66 4.70 11.99
C SER A 45 -10.37 3.44 12.82
N THR A 46 -10.14 3.62 14.11
CA THR A 46 -10.01 2.48 15.05
C THR A 46 -11.21 1.54 14.97
N GLY A 47 -12.42 2.08 14.77
CA GLY A 47 -13.66 1.30 14.64
C GLY A 47 -13.68 0.45 13.39
N SER A 48 -13.43 1.05 12.21
CA SER A 48 -13.38 0.34 10.93
C SER A 48 -12.27 -0.71 10.88
N ILE A 49 -11.11 -0.42 11.47
CA ILE A 49 -10.00 -1.37 11.63
C ILE A 49 -10.43 -2.58 12.47
N GLN A 50 -11.13 -2.35 13.60
CA GLN A 50 -11.61 -3.45 14.42
C GLN A 50 -12.65 -4.29 13.69
N THR A 51 -13.57 -3.67 12.96
CA THR A 51 -14.54 -4.37 12.10
C THR A 51 -13.85 -5.27 11.09
N ALA A 52 -12.80 -4.78 10.41
CA ALA A 52 -12.00 -5.56 9.47
C ALA A 52 -11.32 -6.77 10.14
N ILE A 53 -10.69 -6.55 11.31
CA ILE A 53 -10.01 -7.61 12.09
C ILE A 53 -11.00 -8.68 12.53
N ASP A 54 -12.16 -8.28 13.02
CA ASP A 54 -13.20 -9.20 13.53
C ASP A 54 -13.90 -9.97 12.41
N ALA A 55 -13.97 -9.36 11.23
CA ALA A 55 -14.48 -10.02 10.03
C ALA A 55 -13.48 -11.01 9.42
N GLY A 56 -12.19 -10.88 9.69
CA GLY A 56 -11.16 -11.81 9.20
C GLY A 56 -10.70 -11.51 7.78
N VAL A 57 -10.55 -10.24 7.42
CA VAL A 57 -9.98 -9.83 6.13
C VAL A 57 -8.52 -10.27 5.99
N ASP A 58 -7.99 -10.29 4.76
CA ASP A 58 -6.60 -10.69 4.49
C ASP A 58 -5.62 -9.51 4.61
N SER A 59 -6.06 -8.30 4.28
CA SER A 59 -5.26 -7.07 4.46
C SER A 59 -6.11 -5.88 4.89
N ILE A 60 -5.48 -4.96 5.62
CA ILE A 60 -6.03 -3.66 5.98
C ILE A 60 -5.17 -2.58 5.35
N GLU A 61 -5.83 -1.77 4.51
CA GLU A 61 -5.23 -0.67 3.78
C GLU A 61 -5.32 0.63 4.59
N HIS A 62 -4.29 1.46 4.55
CA HIS A 62 -4.13 2.72 5.27
C HIS A 62 -3.94 2.56 6.78
N GLY A 63 -4.94 2.07 7.51
CA GLY A 63 -4.85 1.77 8.94
C GLY A 63 -4.37 2.92 9.81
N ASN A 64 -4.66 4.19 9.45
CA ASN A 64 -4.02 5.39 10.02
C ASN A 64 -4.14 5.47 11.55
N ASP A 65 -5.30 5.07 12.10
CA ASP A 65 -5.60 5.13 13.52
C ASP A 65 -5.44 3.76 14.23
N ALA A 66 -4.67 2.82 13.61
CA ALA A 66 -4.42 1.51 14.21
C ALA A 66 -3.73 1.63 15.57
N THR A 67 -4.28 0.96 16.57
CA THR A 67 -3.71 0.87 17.91
C THR A 67 -2.67 -0.25 17.99
N GLU A 68 -1.82 -0.23 19.03
CA GLU A 68 -0.85 -1.31 19.26
C GLU A 68 -1.55 -2.68 19.46
N GLU A 69 -2.71 -2.70 20.13
CA GLU A 69 -3.50 -3.91 20.33
C GLU A 69 -4.06 -4.45 19.01
N GLN A 70 -4.55 -3.57 18.13
CA GLN A 70 -5.03 -3.98 16.81
C GLN A 70 -3.90 -4.52 15.92
N LEU A 71 -2.73 -3.90 15.95
CA LEU A 71 -1.55 -4.42 15.23
C LEU A 71 -1.14 -5.80 15.76
N LYS A 72 -1.23 -6.04 17.08
CA LYS A 72 -1.00 -7.35 17.68
C LYS A 72 -2.04 -8.37 17.21
N GLN A 73 -3.33 -8.03 17.20
CA GLN A 73 -4.40 -8.90 16.71
C GLN A 73 -4.20 -9.25 15.23
N MET A 74 -3.85 -8.27 14.40
CA MET A 74 -3.52 -8.51 12.99
C MET A 74 -2.37 -9.50 12.84
N ARG A 75 -1.28 -9.32 13.60
CA ARG A 75 -0.14 -10.25 13.60
C ARG A 75 -0.58 -11.67 13.98
N GLU A 76 -1.37 -11.82 15.06
CA GLU A 76 -1.83 -13.12 15.54
C GLU A 76 -2.77 -13.82 14.56
N LYS A 77 -3.55 -13.06 13.81
CA LYS A 77 -4.47 -13.56 12.78
C LYS A 77 -3.83 -13.68 11.39
N GLY A 78 -2.58 -13.22 11.21
CA GLY A 78 -1.91 -13.24 9.90
C GLY A 78 -2.43 -12.19 8.91
N ILE A 79 -3.16 -11.17 9.37
CA ILE A 79 -3.68 -10.09 8.54
C ILE A 79 -2.54 -9.14 8.17
N PHE A 80 -2.38 -8.84 6.89
CA PHE A 80 -1.40 -7.88 6.40
C PHE A 80 -1.81 -6.43 6.70
N PHE A 81 -0.81 -5.60 6.99
CA PHE A 81 -0.97 -4.15 7.03
C PHE A 81 -0.40 -3.55 5.74
N ASP A 82 -1.24 -2.91 4.92
CA ASP A 82 -0.75 -2.20 3.74
C ASP A 82 -0.53 -0.71 4.05
N LEU A 83 0.75 -0.34 4.09
CA LEU A 83 1.17 1.05 4.24
C LEU A 83 0.96 1.79 2.92
N THR A 84 0.23 2.88 2.96
CA THR A 84 -0.01 3.75 1.81
C THR A 84 0.66 5.10 2.02
N PRO A 85 1.98 5.20 1.75
CA PRO A 85 2.73 6.41 2.02
C PRO A 85 2.24 7.54 1.12
N THR A 86 2.12 8.73 1.68
CA THR A 86 1.72 9.94 0.97
C THR A 86 2.92 10.88 0.87
N SER A 87 3.33 11.23 -0.36
CA SER A 87 4.38 12.23 -0.52
C SER A 87 3.83 13.63 -0.23
N TYR A 88 4.38 14.25 0.79
CA TYR A 88 3.90 15.53 1.30
C TYR A 88 4.19 16.72 0.39
N GLY A 89 5.16 16.60 -0.53
CA GLY A 89 5.55 17.69 -1.42
C GLY A 89 4.65 17.95 -2.63
N GLY A 90 3.81 16.99 -3.01
CA GLY A 90 3.04 17.06 -4.27
C GLY A 90 1.52 17.01 -4.12
N PHE A 91 1.03 16.19 -3.22
CA PHE A 91 -0.41 15.92 -3.10
C PHE A 91 -1.10 16.78 -2.04
N PHE A 92 -0.49 16.96 -0.88
CA PHE A 92 -1.08 17.69 0.24
C PHE A 92 -1.48 19.13 -0.06
N PRO A 93 -0.65 19.96 -0.75
CA PRO A 93 -1.09 21.30 -1.11
C PRO A 93 -2.31 21.35 -2.02
N ARG A 94 -2.62 20.25 -2.73
CA ARG A 94 -3.75 20.15 -3.68
C ARG A 94 -5.01 19.57 -3.05
N ILE A 95 -4.92 18.74 -2.01
CA ILE A 95 -6.10 18.34 -1.22
C ILE A 95 -6.76 19.58 -0.61
N PHE A 96 -5.96 20.59 -0.29
CA PHE A 96 -6.44 21.87 0.26
C PHE A 96 -6.82 22.89 -0.81
N ASP A 97 -6.66 22.59 -2.12
CA ASP A 97 -7.22 23.41 -3.19
C ASP A 97 -8.75 23.36 -3.09
N ALA A 98 -9.35 24.55 -2.93
CA ALA A 98 -10.81 24.69 -2.78
C ALA A 98 -11.63 24.16 -3.95
N SER A 99 -10.99 23.85 -5.09
CA SER A 99 -11.62 23.22 -6.26
C SER A 99 -11.93 21.73 -6.09
N ILE A 100 -11.31 21.05 -5.12
CA ILE A 100 -11.60 19.64 -4.83
C ILE A 100 -12.71 19.58 -3.78
N VAL A 101 -13.90 19.16 -4.22
CA VAL A 101 -15.04 18.93 -3.32
C VAL A 101 -14.78 17.67 -2.49
N MET A 102 -14.38 17.85 -1.25
CA MET A 102 -14.19 16.79 -0.26
C MET A 102 -15.28 16.85 0.80
N SER A 103 -15.68 15.69 1.33
CA SER A 103 -16.63 15.64 2.44
C SER A 103 -16.07 16.42 3.66
N PRO A 104 -16.94 17.07 4.45
CA PRO A 104 -16.51 17.80 5.65
C PRO A 104 -15.70 16.93 6.63
N GLY A 105 -16.03 15.65 6.77
CA GLY A 105 -15.30 14.70 7.60
C GLY A 105 -13.89 14.39 7.09
N PHE A 106 -13.71 14.31 5.78
CA PHE A 106 -12.39 14.15 5.16
C PHE A 106 -11.53 15.40 5.38
N ARG A 107 -12.09 16.61 5.17
CA ARG A 107 -11.39 17.88 5.43
C ARG A 107 -10.91 18.01 6.87
N SER A 108 -11.77 17.77 7.85
CA SER A 108 -11.41 17.92 9.27
C SER A 108 -10.28 16.98 9.71
N ARG A 109 -10.18 15.80 9.09
CA ARG A 109 -9.13 14.81 9.39
C ARG A 109 -7.75 15.25 8.88
N TYR A 110 -7.69 16.04 7.81
CA TYR A 110 -6.46 16.50 7.14
C TYR A 110 -6.15 17.99 7.38
N ASP A 111 -7.05 18.75 7.99
CA ASP A 111 -6.92 20.21 8.20
C ASP A 111 -5.91 20.60 9.30
N VAL A 112 -5.19 19.61 9.83
CA VAL A 112 -4.15 19.83 10.86
C VAL A 112 -2.81 20.29 10.28
N GLY A 113 -2.68 20.42 8.96
CA GLY A 113 -1.46 20.81 8.28
C GLY A 113 -0.51 19.64 7.97
N VAL A 114 0.47 19.89 7.10
CA VAL A 114 1.41 18.89 6.57
C VAL A 114 2.25 18.25 7.67
N GLU A 115 2.82 19.07 8.57
CA GLU A 115 3.77 18.56 9.57
C GLU A 115 3.14 17.66 10.64
N PRO A 116 2.01 18.02 11.27
CA PRO A 116 1.34 17.11 12.20
C PRO A 116 0.88 15.81 11.52
N HIS A 117 0.48 15.87 10.26
CA HIS A 117 0.10 14.67 9.51
C HIS A 117 1.30 13.76 9.26
N ARG A 118 2.45 14.32 8.86
CA ARG A 118 3.71 13.58 8.71
C ARG A 118 4.14 12.91 10.01
N GLN A 119 4.03 13.62 11.14
CA GLN A 119 4.38 13.06 12.45
C GLN A 119 3.48 11.88 12.84
N ARG A 120 2.16 11.96 12.57
CA ARG A 120 1.23 10.84 12.79
C ARG A 120 1.59 9.63 11.94
N TYR A 121 1.84 9.86 10.64
CA TYR A 121 2.24 8.79 9.72
C TYR A 121 3.57 8.14 10.13
N ASN A 122 4.59 8.93 10.46
CA ASN A 122 5.87 8.42 10.95
C ASN A 122 5.71 7.62 12.26
N SER A 123 4.80 8.05 13.15
CA SER A 123 4.46 7.29 14.36
C SER A 123 3.80 5.95 14.03
N LEU A 124 2.89 5.93 13.05
CA LEU A 124 2.25 4.70 12.57
C LEU A 124 3.29 3.72 12.02
N VAL A 125 4.18 4.16 11.11
CA VAL A 125 5.24 3.32 10.53
C VAL A 125 6.09 2.69 11.64
N ARG A 126 6.53 3.47 12.62
CA ARG A 126 7.31 2.95 13.76
C ARG A 126 6.54 1.92 14.58
N ARG A 127 5.23 2.12 14.81
CA ARG A 127 4.40 1.12 15.52
C ARG A 127 4.25 -0.16 14.72
N VAL A 128 4.03 -0.06 13.40
CA VAL A 128 3.96 -1.22 12.49
C VAL A 128 5.25 -2.02 12.56
N LEU A 129 6.41 -1.38 12.40
CA LEU A 129 7.72 -2.05 12.50
C LEU A 129 7.94 -2.74 13.85
N LYS A 130 7.58 -2.07 14.96
CA LYS A 130 7.73 -2.61 16.32
C LYS A 130 6.78 -3.78 16.60
N SER A 131 5.60 -3.79 16.02
CA SER A 131 4.56 -4.78 16.31
C SER A 131 4.86 -6.17 15.77
N GLY A 132 5.70 -6.27 14.74
CA GLY A 132 5.97 -7.51 14.01
C GLY A 132 4.79 -8.00 13.17
N VAL A 133 3.80 -7.16 12.89
CA VAL A 133 2.74 -7.47 11.91
C VAL A 133 3.36 -7.59 10.53
N LYS A 134 2.86 -8.50 9.71
CA LYS A 134 3.25 -8.54 8.29
C LYS A 134 2.77 -7.27 7.59
N PHE A 135 3.63 -6.64 6.82
CA PHE A 135 3.28 -5.42 6.11
C PHE A 135 3.76 -5.42 4.66
N ALA A 136 3.02 -4.72 3.83
CA ALA A 136 3.37 -4.35 2.47
C ALA A 136 3.24 -2.83 2.31
N ALA A 137 3.56 -2.30 1.14
CA ALA A 137 3.33 -0.90 0.83
C ALA A 137 2.82 -0.73 -0.59
N GLY A 138 1.63 -0.14 -0.70
CA GLY A 138 0.98 0.28 -1.94
C GLY A 138 1.01 1.79 -2.11
N SER A 139 0.94 2.28 -3.34
CA SER A 139 0.98 3.73 -3.59
C SER A 139 -0.38 4.40 -3.47
N ASP A 140 -1.47 3.68 -3.60
CA ASP A 140 -2.82 4.24 -3.75
C ASP A 140 -2.87 5.42 -4.73
N MET A 141 -2.14 5.28 -5.87
CA MET A 141 -1.93 6.37 -6.81
C MET A 141 -3.13 6.52 -7.74
N GLY A 142 -4.11 7.30 -7.31
CA GLY A 142 -5.28 7.71 -8.10
C GLY A 142 -5.17 9.10 -8.74
N TRP A 143 -4.06 9.82 -8.58
CA TRP A 143 -3.94 11.24 -8.86
C TRP A 143 -2.98 11.52 -10.01
N PHE A 144 -3.24 12.64 -10.69
CA PHE A 144 -2.35 13.15 -11.71
C PHE A 144 -1.24 14.03 -11.08
N TYR A 145 0.02 13.72 -11.39
CA TYR A 145 1.18 14.51 -11.01
C TYR A 145 1.72 15.26 -12.23
N PRO A 146 1.70 16.59 -12.26
CA PRO A 146 2.23 17.35 -13.39
C PRO A 146 3.71 17.02 -13.63
N GLY A 147 4.03 16.73 -14.89
CA GLY A 147 5.41 16.45 -15.30
C GLY A 147 5.94 15.07 -14.91
N LYS A 148 5.12 14.20 -14.34
CA LYS A 148 5.51 12.81 -14.00
C LYS A 148 4.56 11.81 -14.66
N THR A 149 5.10 10.69 -15.11
CA THR A 149 4.30 9.50 -15.41
C THR A 149 3.71 8.93 -14.12
N ARG A 150 2.69 8.06 -14.22
CA ARG A 150 2.10 7.39 -13.06
C ARG A 150 3.16 6.59 -12.28
N GLY A 151 4.04 5.86 -12.97
CA GLY A 151 5.13 5.10 -12.33
C GLY A 151 6.11 6.00 -11.58
N GLN A 152 6.52 7.13 -12.19
CA GLN A 152 7.38 8.10 -11.52
C GLN A 152 6.70 8.73 -10.29
N ALA A 153 5.42 9.05 -10.38
CA ALA A 153 4.66 9.58 -9.25
C ALA A 153 4.49 8.54 -8.13
N THR A 154 4.27 7.27 -8.47
CA THR A 154 4.25 6.15 -7.52
C THR A 154 5.56 6.03 -6.77
N ALA A 155 6.68 6.06 -7.50
CA ALA A 155 8.02 5.89 -6.92
C ALA A 155 8.37 6.97 -5.87
N THR A 156 7.87 8.20 -6.02
CA THR A 156 8.12 9.28 -5.04
C THR A 156 7.50 9.04 -3.66
N ARG A 157 6.65 8.04 -3.52
CA ARG A 157 5.98 7.74 -2.25
C ARG A 157 6.80 6.86 -1.32
N PHE A 158 7.62 5.99 -1.86
CA PHE A 158 8.31 4.98 -1.06
C PHE A 158 9.45 5.53 -0.20
N PRO A 159 10.24 6.55 -0.60
CA PRO A 159 11.20 7.19 0.29
C PRO A 159 10.61 7.74 1.58
N VAL A 160 9.31 8.09 1.59
CA VAL A 160 8.58 8.54 2.80
C VAL A 160 8.61 7.49 3.92
N LEU A 161 8.61 6.20 3.57
CA LEU A 161 8.72 5.11 4.55
C LEU A 161 10.12 5.11 5.20
N HIS A 162 11.17 5.35 4.42
CA HIS A 162 12.53 5.50 4.93
C HIS A 162 12.66 6.70 5.86
N ASP A 163 12.10 7.85 5.47
CA ASP A 163 12.07 9.06 6.29
C ASP A 163 11.31 8.85 7.61
N ALA A 164 10.33 7.94 7.62
CA ALA A 164 9.61 7.55 8.83
C ALA A 164 10.40 6.58 9.74
N GLY A 165 11.58 6.11 9.29
CA GLY A 165 12.49 5.24 10.04
C GLY A 165 12.52 3.77 9.58
N MET A 166 11.94 3.44 8.43
CA MET A 166 12.02 2.09 7.86
C MET A 166 13.37 1.91 7.15
N PRO A 167 14.14 0.84 7.42
CA PRO A 167 15.36 0.54 6.67
C PRO A 167 15.10 0.41 5.16
N SER A 168 16.01 0.90 4.32
CA SER A 168 15.84 0.89 2.85
C SER A 168 15.52 -0.51 2.30
N LEU A 169 16.17 -1.55 2.82
CA LEU A 169 15.89 -2.94 2.41
C LEU A 169 14.44 -3.36 2.74
N ASP A 170 13.92 -2.92 3.87
CA ASP A 170 12.54 -3.24 4.27
C ASP A 170 11.52 -2.45 3.45
N VAL A 171 11.85 -1.22 3.03
CA VAL A 171 11.05 -0.48 2.03
C VAL A 171 10.98 -1.27 0.71
N ILE A 172 12.12 -1.75 0.20
CA ILE A 172 12.16 -2.54 -1.03
C ILE A 172 11.35 -3.82 -0.88
N ARG A 173 11.49 -4.54 0.22
CA ARG A 173 10.69 -5.74 0.49
C ARG A 173 9.20 -5.44 0.57
N ALA A 174 8.81 -4.35 1.23
CA ALA A 174 7.42 -3.95 1.38
C ALA A 174 6.72 -3.75 0.03
N ILE A 175 7.43 -3.15 -0.95
CA ILE A 175 6.88 -2.87 -2.29
C ILE A 175 7.09 -4.00 -3.30
N THR A 176 7.75 -5.09 -2.92
CA THR A 176 8.05 -6.23 -3.80
C THR A 176 7.60 -7.56 -3.18
N SER A 177 8.48 -8.24 -2.47
CA SER A 177 8.21 -9.60 -1.96
C SER A 177 7.05 -9.65 -0.97
N ASN A 178 6.94 -8.68 -0.07
CA ASN A 178 5.84 -8.65 0.89
C ASN A 178 4.50 -8.33 0.21
N ALA A 179 4.51 -7.39 -0.76
CA ALA A 179 3.32 -7.10 -1.55
C ALA A 179 2.86 -8.30 -2.38
N ALA A 180 3.81 -9.05 -2.96
CA ALA A 180 3.51 -10.30 -3.65
C ALA A 180 2.90 -11.35 -2.71
N GLU A 181 3.43 -11.50 -1.47
CA GLU A 181 2.87 -12.39 -0.46
C GLU A 181 1.47 -11.94 -0.03
N MET A 182 1.27 -10.63 0.19
CA MET A 182 -0.04 -10.07 0.53
C MET A 182 -1.10 -10.37 -0.54
N LEU A 183 -0.71 -10.32 -1.82
CA LEU A 183 -1.60 -10.63 -2.95
C LEU A 183 -1.75 -12.14 -3.23
N GLY A 184 -0.95 -13.00 -2.60
CA GLY A 184 -0.91 -14.44 -2.91
C GLY A 184 -0.17 -14.77 -4.21
N TRP A 185 0.71 -13.89 -4.67
CA TRP A 185 1.46 -13.99 -5.92
C TRP A 185 2.97 -14.22 -5.72
N GLN A 186 3.39 -14.57 -4.50
CA GLN A 186 4.80 -14.77 -4.14
C GLN A 186 5.52 -15.81 -5.00
N ASP A 187 4.79 -16.75 -5.58
CA ASP A 187 5.35 -17.77 -6.51
C ASP A 187 5.53 -17.24 -7.94
N ARG A 188 4.99 -16.07 -8.25
CA ARG A 188 4.97 -15.48 -9.58
C ARG A 188 5.84 -14.24 -9.72
N VAL A 189 5.85 -13.36 -8.69
CA VAL A 189 6.52 -12.05 -8.69
C VAL A 189 7.13 -11.74 -7.32
N GLY A 190 7.74 -10.57 -7.18
CA GLY A 190 8.20 -10.02 -5.90
C GLY A 190 9.66 -10.30 -5.58
N SER A 191 10.31 -11.22 -6.28
CA SER A 191 11.76 -11.50 -6.17
C SER A 191 12.33 -11.96 -7.50
N VAL A 192 13.66 -11.82 -7.65
CA VAL A 192 14.39 -12.27 -8.84
C VAL A 192 14.85 -13.70 -8.61
N GLU A 193 14.03 -14.66 -9.04
CA GLU A 193 14.23 -16.09 -8.85
C GLU A 193 13.82 -16.87 -10.11
N PRO A 194 14.43 -18.05 -10.37
CA PRO A 194 13.96 -18.93 -11.44
C PRO A 194 12.48 -19.25 -11.33
N ALA A 195 11.80 -19.39 -12.46
CA ALA A 195 10.38 -19.71 -12.60
C ALA A 195 9.39 -18.58 -12.23
N LYS A 196 9.87 -17.40 -11.82
CA LYS A 196 9.02 -16.21 -11.68
C LYS A 196 8.96 -15.41 -12.99
N PHE A 197 7.94 -14.59 -13.12
CA PHE A 197 7.84 -13.67 -14.25
C PHE A 197 9.05 -12.73 -14.28
N ALA A 198 9.58 -12.48 -15.46
CA ALA A 198 10.66 -11.53 -15.66
C ALA A 198 10.10 -10.09 -15.69
N ASP A 199 9.51 -9.67 -14.57
CA ASP A 199 9.01 -8.33 -14.28
C ASP A 199 10.08 -7.61 -13.45
N LEU A 200 10.95 -6.86 -14.12
CA LEU A 200 12.15 -6.29 -13.51
C LEU A 200 12.21 -4.78 -13.70
N VAL A 201 12.70 -4.11 -12.67
CA VAL A 201 13.17 -2.73 -12.77
C VAL A 201 14.62 -2.64 -12.32
N ALA A 202 15.41 -1.74 -12.94
CA ALA A 202 16.75 -1.43 -12.47
C ALA A 202 16.97 0.08 -12.37
N VAL A 203 17.76 0.47 -11.38
CA VAL A 203 18.24 1.82 -11.13
C VAL A 203 19.74 1.88 -11.37
N ALA A 204 20.30 3.07 -11.54
CA ALA A 204 21.74 3.21 -11.82
C ALA A 204 22.59 3.14 -10.54
N GLY A 205 22.05 3.60 -9.42
CA GLY A 205 22.72 3.61 -8.12
C GLY A 205 22.30 2.47 -7.21
N ASP A 206 22.75 2.53 -5.95
CA ASP A 206 22.40 1.56 -4.91
C ASP A 206 21.20 2.07 -4.08
N PRO A 207 20.00 1.48 -4.21
CA PRO A 207 18.82 1.91 -3.47
C PRO A 207 18.87 1.54 -1.97
N ILE A 208 19.83 0.72 -1.55
CA ILE A 208 20.08 0.47 -0.12
C ILE A 208 20.78 1.67 0.52
N ALA A 209 21.74 2.25 -0.18
CA ALA A 209 22.47 3.45 0.27
C ALA A 209 21.65 4.73 0.10
N ASP A 210 20.89 4.84 -1.00
CA ASP A 210 20.02 5.98 -1.30
C ASP A 210 18.68 5.49 -1.85
N ILE A 211 17.67 5.42 -0.99
CA ILE A 211 16.34 4.92 -1.37
C ILE A 211 15.67 5.76 -2.48
N THR A 212 16.09 7.02 -2.68
CA THR A 212 15.55 7.88 -3.74
C THR A 212 15.97 7.43 -5.14
N GLU A 213 16.91 6.48 -5.27
CA GLU A 213 17.20 5.82 -6.55
C GLU A 213 15.95 5.16 -7.16
N LEU A 214 15.00 4.72 -6.34
CA LEU A 214 13.72 4.19 -6.82
C LEU A 214 12.91 5.18 -7.66
N GLU A 215 13.16 6.49 -7.53
CA GLU A 215 12.53 7.52 -8.37
C GLU A 215 13.18 7.64 -9.75
N ARG A 216 14.35 7.04 -9.95
CA ARG A 216 15.21 7.15 -11.14
C ARG A 216 15.36 5.82 -11.87
N VAL A 217 14.25 5.07 -12.04
CA VAL A 217 14.23 3.80 -12.78
C VAL A 217 14.74 4.02 -14.19
N ARG A 218 15.75 3.26 -14.59
CA ARG A 218 16.44 3.33 -15.90
C ARG A 218 16.10 2.15 -16.81
N PHE A 219 15.71 1.02 -16.24
CA PHE A 219 15.35 -0.18 -16.97
C PHE A 219 14.02 -0.71 -16.47
N VAL A 220 13.16 -1.13 -17.40
CA VAL A 220 11.89 -1.78 -17.11
C VAL A 220 11.72 -2.97 -18.05
N MET A 221 11.48 -4.13 -17.49
CA MET A 221 11.10 -5.34 -18.22
C MET A 221 9.76 -5.84 -17.67
N LYS A 222 8.87 -6.24 -18.56
CA LYS A 222 7.58 -6.84 -18.25
C LYS A 222 7.43 -8.15 -19.02
N ASP A 223 7.20 -9.25 -18.32
CA ASP A 223 7.05 -10.58 -18.91
C ASP A 223 8.19 -10.95 -19.89
N GLY A 224 9.43 -10.63 -19.49
CA GLY A 224 10.62 -10.85 -20.31
C GLY A 224 10.83 -9.86 -21.48
N GLN A 225 9.89 -8.96 -21.72
CA GLN A 225 10.01 -7.94 -22.76
C GLN A 225 10.56 -6.63 -22.19
N VAL A 226 11.63 -6.12 -22.79
CA VAL A 226 12.22 -4.83 -22.40
C VAL A 226 11.31 -3.69 -22.87
N VAL A 227 10.74 -2.97 -21.91
CA VAL A 227 9.86 -1.82 -22.14
C VAL A 227 10.64 -0.50 -22.16
N ARG A 228 11.72 -0.44 -21.34
CA ARG A 228 12.61 0.73 -21.23
C ARG A 228 14.02 0.27 -20.92
N ASN A 229 15.01 0.86 -21.60
CA ASN A 229 16.42 0.63 -21.33
C ASN A 229 17.23 1.91 -21.54
N ASP A 230 17.40 2.69 -20.48
CA ASP A 230 18.23 3.89 -20.46
C ASP A 230 19.59 3.62 -19.76
N LEU A 231 19.92 2.36 -19.44
CA LEU A 231 21.21 1.96 -18.87
C LEU A 231 22.31 1.88 -19.94
N ALA A 232 21.93 1.62 -21.18
CA ALA A 232 22.86 1.40 -22.30
C ALA A 232 23.16 2.69 -23.11
N SER A 233 22.67 3.86 -22.69
CA SER A 233 23.01 5.13 -23.34
C SER A 233 24.40 5.58 -22.88
N PRO A 234 25.33 5.87 -23.80
CA PRO A 234 26.68 6.35 -23.49
C PRO A 234 26.65 7.73 -22.81
#